data_a56cc3d8526dbff6a317cadd34b5f696
#
_entry.id   a56cc3d8526dbff6a317cadd34b5f696
#
_cell.length_a   1.000
_cell.length_b   1.000
_cell.length_c   1.000
_cell.angle_alpha   90.00
_cell.angle_beta   90.00
_cell.angle_gamma   90.00
#
_symmetry.space_group_name_H-M   'P 1'
#
loop_
_entity.id
_entity.type
_entity.pdbx_description
1 polymer ?
#
loop_
_entity_poly.entity_id
_entity_poly.type
_entity_poly.pdbx_seq_one_letter_code
_entity_poly.pdbx_strand_id
1 'polypeptide(L)'
;MIAAFIILTALIALLPALIMVDGILANGVISAIVAIAMVTVVFTLHTSELNRFSRLLRPTAFLALFIPCLWMLLQVLPIQTRSLANPVWLSASVALDKPFVGAISLDISATLLSLARYCAILAAAFVTAAVTLNKQRAESILFLLTGIAALIAAQLIGYDLGYLRLPGYEYLGARTDAMNIAVIGFILSCATTIRAYEHLDNPRSRKSRMMAKIVASASMVPLFVCLSAILISTDPILLLAALFGTGILIGALAIRRWRLGPLGQAGIAALAAVAVFGFFAIVPARKDADSTLALSTQNQISSIERMLSDAKWAGSGAGSFEALLPIYRDTADSLEIPTAAATVAIEMGRPFLWTYVFVALIGASTLFRRALLRGRDYAYSSAGAGCIIALLILLFANDGVLGLTASLMVSVVCGLAFAQSKSASNIDLDLSGELYSVPNRTNDAPRPRLLDES
;
A
#
# COMPACT_ATOMS: atom_id res chain seq x y z
N MET A 1 6.91 -7.17 22.22
CA MET A 1 7.33 -7.29 20.82
C MET A 1 7.14 -8.67 20.20
N ILE A 2 7.42 -9.81 20.89
CA ILE A 2 7.17 -11.16 20.34
C ILE A 2 5.67 -11.40 20.12
N ALA A 3 4.83 -11.04 21.09
CA ALA A 3 3.36 -11.16 20.94
C ALA A 3 2.82 -10.39 19.74
N ALA A 4 3.25 -9.13 19.55
CA ALA A 4 2.85 -8.32 18.41
C ALA A 4 3.31 -8.94 17.07
N PHE A 5 4.50 -9.55 17.05
CA PHE A 5 4.98 -10.28 15.87
C PHE A 5 4.11 -11.50 15.57
N ILE A 6 3.72 -12.28 16.58
CA ILE A 6 2.84 -13.45 16.42
C ILE A 6 1.46 -13.03 15.90
N ILE A 7 0.87 -11.97 16.47
CA ILE A 7 -0.44 -11.46 16.02
C ILE A 7 -0.36 -10.97 14.57
N LEU A 8 0.70 -10.24 14.21
CA LEU A 8 0.91 -9.77 12.84
C LEU A 8 1.09 -10.93 11.85
N THR A 9 1.88 -11.96 12.21
CA THR A 9 2.06 -13.15 11.36
C THR A 9 0.75 -13.92 11.21
N ALA A 10 -0.05 -14.04 12.26
CA ALA A 10 -1.39 -14.65 12.20
C ALA A 10 -2.34 -13.83 11.30
N LEU A 11 -2.32 -12.49 11.40
CA LEU A 11 -3.10 -11.61 10.52
C LEU A 11 -2.73 -11.82 9.05
N ILE A 12 -1.42 -11.86 8.72
CA ILE A 12 -0.96 -12.09 7.36
C ILE A 12 -1.35 -13.50 6.87
N ALA A 13 -1.24 -14.53 7.73
CA ALA A 13 -1.63 -15.89 7.40
C ALA A 13 -3.13 -16.05 7.15
N LEU A 14 -3.96 -15.16 7.69
CA LEU A 14 -5.41 -15.13 7.49
C LEU A 14 -5.84 -14.54 6.13
N LEU A 15 -4.97 -13.76 5.46
CA LEU A 15 -5.30 -13.08 4.21
C LEU A 15 -5.94 -13.99 3.13
N PRO A 16 -5.47 -15.22 2.88
CA PRO A 16 -6.09 -16.10 1.87
C PRO A 16 -7.55 -16.49 2.19
N ALA A 17 -7.90 -16.57 3.48
CA ALA A 17 -9.26 -16.84 3.90
C ALA A 17 -10.15 -15.61 3.80
N LEU A 18 -9.57 -14.40 3.99
CA LEU A 18 -10.30 -13.15 3.93
C LEU A 18 -10.80 -12.79 2.53
N ILE A 19 -10.14 -13.25 1.48
CA ILE A 19 -10.62 -13.08 0.09
C ILE A 19 -11.96 -13.80 -0.10
N MET A 20 -12.17 -14.90 0.61
CA MET A 20 -13.39 -15.71 0.49
C MET A 20 -14.56 -15.19 1.33
N VAL A 21 -14.26 -14.35 2.33
CA VAL A 21 -15.25 -13.83 3.28
C VAL A 21 -15.22 -12.31 3.23
N ASP A 22 -15.95 -11.75 2.28
CA ASP A 22 -16.17 -10.30 2.28
C ASP A 22 -17.43 -9.97 3.09
N GLY A 23 -17.35 -8.91 3.91
CA GLY A 23 -18.50 -8.47 4.70
C GLY A 23 -18.14 -7.69 5.96
N ILE A 24 -19.15 -7.16 6.61
CA ILE A 24 -19.03 -6.35 7.82
C ILE A 24 -18.36 -7.12 8.96
N LEU A 25 -18.64 -8.43 9.09
CA LEU A 25 -18.03 -9.28 10.12
C LEU A 25 -16.51 -9.43 9.91
N ALA A 26 -16.07 -9.67 8.67
CA ALA A 26 -14.64 -9.77 8.34
C ALA A 26 -13.91 -8.46 8.69
N ASN A 27 -14.48 -7.33 8.30
CA ASN A 27 -13.96 -6.00 8.64
C ASN A 27 -13.87 -5.78 10.16
N GLY A 28 -14.89 -6.20 10.92
CA GLY A 28 -14.92 -6.11 12.38
C GLY A 28 -13.85 -6.97 13.06
N VAL A 29 -13.71 -8.22 12.64
CA VAL A 29 -12.70 -9.15 13.16
C VAL A 29 -11.28 -8.64 12.89
N ILE A 30 -11.00 -8.18 11.69
CA ILE A 30 -9.70 -7.62 11.32
C ILE A 30 -9.39 -6.39 12.15
N SER A 31 -10.34 -5.46 12.27
CA SER A 31 -10.17 -4.25 13.07
C SER A 31 -9.86 -4.58 14.52
N ALA A 32 -10.53 -5.59 15.10
CA ALA A 32 -10.26 -6.08 16.44
C ALA A 32 -8.84 -6.67 16.57
N ILE A 33 -8.42 -7.55 15.64
CA ILE A 33 -7.09 -8.16 15.66
C ILE A 33 -6.01 -7.08 15.55
N VAL A 34 -6.18 -6.12 14.64
CA VAL A 34 -5.21 -5.02 14.44
C VAL A 34 -5.18 -4.10 15.67
N ALA A 35 -6.33 -3.81 16.29
CA ALA A 35 -6.39 -3.03 17.52
C ALA A 35 -5.63 -3.72 18.66
N ILE A 36 -5.83 -5.04 18.85
CA ILE A 36 -5.09 -5.84 19.84
C ILE A 36 -3.59 -5.82 19.53
N ALA A 37 -3.19 -5.96 18.25
CA ALA A 37 -1.80 -5.85 17.83
C ALA A 37 -1.20 -4.47 18.16
N MET A 38 -1.95 -3.39 17.91
CA MET A 38 -1.51 -2.03 18.20
C MET A 38 -1.34 -1.81 19.71
N VAL A 39 -2.30 -2.27 20.52
CA VAL A 39 -2.21 -2.23 21.98
C VAL A 39 -0.98 -3.00 22.48
N THR A 40 -0.74 -4.22 21.96
CA THR A 40 0.44 -5.01 22.34
C THR A 40 1.74 -4.32 21.94
N VAL A 41 1.80 -3.64 20.79
CA VAL A 41 2.95 -2.82 20.39
C VAL A 41 3.18 -1.71 21.40
N VAL A 42 2.16 -0.91 21.73
CA VAL A 42 2.26 0.23 22.65
C VAL A 42 2.81 -0.22 24.01
N PHE A 43 2.31 -1.33 24.57
CA PHE A 43 2.76 -1.83 25.88
C PHE A 43 4.14 -2.51 25.83
N THR A 44 4.59 -3.01 24.69
CA THR A 44 5.88 -3.75 24.58
C THR A 44 7.00 -2.93 23.98
N LEU A 45 6.73 -1.73 23.46
CA LEU A 45 7.74 -0.84 22.89
C LEU A 45 8.63 -0.26 24.01
N HIS A 46 9.93 -0.54 23.93
CA HIS A 46 10.91 0.03 24.85
C HIS A 46 11.20 1.49 24.45
N THR A 47 11.54 2.34 25.41
CA THR A 47 11.81 3.79 25.19
C THR A 47 12.83 4.05 24.08
N SER A 48 13.85 3.20 23.96
CA SER A 48 14.86 3.28 22.88
C SER A 48 14.27 2.98 21.49
N GLU A 49 13.35 2.02 21.39
CA GLU A 49 12.67 1.67 20.15
C GLU A 49 11.61 2.72 19.80
N LEU A 50 10.94 3.31 20.81
CA LEU A 50 9.99 4.40 20.64
C LEU A 50 10.67 5.63 20.03
N ASN A 51 11.86 5.99 20.50
CA ASN A 51 12.64 7.09 19.94
C ASN A 51 13.09 6.82 18.49
N ARG A 52 13.42 5.57 18.16
CA ARG A 52 13.71 5.17 16.76
C ARG A 52 12.46 5.25 15.89
N PHE A 53 11.33 4.81 16.40
CA PHE A 53 10.04 4.83 15.71
C PHE A 53 9.54 6.27 15.48
N SER A 54 9.61 7.14 16.49
CA SER A 54 9.22 8.55 16.36
C SER A 54 10.06 9.31 15.33
N ARG A 55 11.36 9.02 15.24
CA ARG A 55 12.23 9.57 14.20
C ARG A 55 11.95 9.05 12.79
N LEU A 56 11.38 7.85 12.67
CA LEU A 56 10.89 7.30 11.40
C LEU A 56 9.69 8.09 10.87
N LEU A 57 8.78 8.45 11.75
CA LEU A 57 7.59 9.23 11.47
C LEU A 57 7.97 10.72 11.32
N ARG A 58 8.35 11.12 10.11
CA ARG A 58 8.38 12.57 9.82
C ARG A 58 6.98 13.15 10.02
N PRO A 59 6.82 14.28 10.72
CA PRO A 59 5.49 14.83 10.99
C PRO A 59 4.69 15.09 9.71
N THR A 60 5.34 15.46 8.62
CA THR A 60 4.69 15.67 7.32
C THR A 60 4.13 14.37 6.70
N ALA A 61 4.87 13.24 6.78
CA ALA A 61 4.39 11.97 6.27
C ALA A 61 3.24 11.40 7.14
N PHE A 62 3.35 11.56 8.45
CA PHE A 62 2.31 11.20 9.38
C PHE A 62 1.02 11.99 9.12
N LEU A 63 1.14 13.32 8.98
CA LEU A 63 0.01 14.19 8.67
C LEU A 63 -0.67 13.76 7.35
N ALA A 64 0.10 13.47 6.30
CA ALA A 64 -0.43 13.05 5.00
C ALA A 64 -1.27 11.75 5.09
N LEU A 65 -0.86 10.80 5.95
CA LEU A 65 -1.61 9.56 6.18
C LEU A 65 -2.91 9.77 6.97
N PHE A 66 -3.03 10.84 7.74
CA PHE A 66 -4.25 11.17 8.49
C PHE A 66 -5.25 12.05 7.70
N ILE A 67 -4.85 12.63 6.57
CA ILE A 67 -5.75 13.42 5.72
C ILE A 67 -7.03 12.65 5.36
N PRO A 68 -6.99 11.37 4.92
CA PRO A 68 -8.21 10.61 4.65
C PRO A 68 -9.13 10.46 5.86
N CYS A 69 -8.57 10.18 7.05
CA CYS A 69 -9.36 10.08 8.28
C CYS A 69 -10.09 11.39 8.59
N LEU A 70 -9.36 12.50 8.51
CA LEU A 70 -9.91 13.83 8.78
C LEU A 70 -11.01 14.19 7.76
N TRP A 71 -10.80 13.83 6.49
CA TRP A 71 -11.79 14.09 5.43
C TRP A 71 -13.05 13.27 5.63
N MET A 72 -12.95 11.97 5.93
CA MET A 72 -14.11 11.11 6.23
C MET A 72 -14.86 11.61 7.47
N LEU A 73 -14.15 12.04 8.53
CA LEU A 73 -14.78 12.66 9.69
C LEU A 73 -15.55 13.93 9.32
N LEU A 74 -14.97 14.77 8.47
CA LEU A 74 -15.62 15.99 7.99
C LEU A 74 -16.90 15.66 7.18
N GLN A 75 -16.88 14.57 6.40
CA GLN A 75 -18.05 14.14 5.61
C GLN A 75 -19.22 13.67 6.49
N VAL A 76 -18.96 13.19 7.70
CA VAL A 76 -19.98 12.72 8.67
C VAL A 76 -20.53 13.87 9.51
N LEU A 77 -19.76 14.97 9.68
CA LEU A 77 -20.19 16.07 10.52
C LEU A 77 -21.49 16.71 10.01
N PRO A 78 -22.43 17.03 10.91
CA PRO A 78 -23.64 17.74 10.55
C PRO A 78 -23.30 19.16 10.11
N ILE A 79 -23.61 19.50 8.85
CA ILE A 79 -23.28 20.79 8.24
C ILE A 79 -24.55 21.58 8.01
N GLN A 80 -24.62 22.78 8.56
CA GLN A 80 -25.77 23.68 8.40
C GLN A 80 -25.81 24.38 7.04
N THR A 81 -24.67 24.42 6.31
CA THR A 81 -24.58 25.04 4.98
C THR A 81 -25.20 24.14 3.92
N ARG A 82 -26.36 24.57 3.39
CA ARG A 82 -27.11 23.86 2.33
C ARG A 82 -26.29 23.56 1.07
N SER A 83 -25.25 24.34 0.78
CA SER A 83 -24.39 24.16 -0.41
C SER A 83 -23.47 22.93 -0.32
N LEU A 84 -23.05 22.54 0.88
CA LEU A 84 -22.14 21.42 1.09
C LEU A 84 -22.89 20.12 1.43
N ALA A 85 -24.05 20.22 2.09
CA ALA A 85 -24.86 19.05 2.44
C ALA A 85 -25.36 18.32 1.18
N ASN A 86 -25.50 17.00 1.28
CA ASN A 86 -26.09 16.20 0.20
C ASN A 86 -27.58 16.55 0.06
N PRO A 87 -28.10 16.78 -1.18
CA PRO A 87 -29.49 17.16 -1.41
C PRO A 87 -30.52 16.12 -0.93
N VAL A 88 -30.10 14.85 -0.79
CA VAL A 88 -30.93 13.77 -0.25
C VAL A 88 -31.46 14.10 1.15
N TRP A 89 -30.69 14.78 1.99
CA TRP A 89 -31.14 15.19 3.33
C TRP A 89 -32.29 16.20 3.28
N LEU A 90 -32.28 17.08 2.26
CA LEU A 90 -33.39 18.01 2.07
C LEU A 90 -34.65 17.25 1.61
N SER A 91 -34.51 16.32 0.67
CA SER A 91 -35.64 15.48 0.22
C SER A 91 -36.20 14.64 1.35
N ALA A 92 -35.32 14.06 2.18
CA ALA A 92 -35.72 13.29 3.36
C ALA A 92 -36.46 14.17 4.38
N SER A 93 -36.00 15.41 4.61
CA SER A 93 -36.66 16.33 5.54
C SER A 93 -38.08 16.72 5.10
N VAL A 94 -38.25 16.92 3.78
CA VAL A 94 -39.57 17.19 3.20
C VAL A 94 -40.49 15.97 3.27
N ALA A 95 -39.97 14.77 2.93
CA ALA A 95 -40.77 13.54 2.92
C ALA A 95 -41.21 13.10 4.32
N LEU A 96 -40.39 13.34 5.36
CA LEU A 96 -40.66 12.93 6.74
C LEU A 96 -41.27 14.05 7.59
N ASP A 97 -41.47 15.23 7.01
CA ASP A 97 -41.98 16.44 7.70
C ASP A 97 -41.21 16.75 9.01
N LYS A 98 -39.87 16.54 8.97
CA LYS A 98 -38.96 16.78 10.10
C LYS A 98 -37.70 17.48 9.63
N PRO A 99 -37.21 18.48 10.39
CA PRO A 99 -35.95 19.13 10.06
C PRO A 99 -34.77 18.18 10.36
N PHE A 100 -34.04 17.77 9.33
CA PHE A 100 -32.78 17.05 9.46
C PHE A 100 -31.61 17.99 9.18
N VAL A 101 -30.56 17.88 9.99
CA VAL A 101 -29.30 18.53 9.69
C VAL A 101 -28.56 17.67 8.68
N GLY A 102 -28.26 18.22 7.52
CA GLY A 102 -27.60 17.51 6.43
C GLY A 102 -26.12 17.24 6.73
N ALA A 103 -25.59 16.19 6.15
CA ALA A 103 -24.16 15.87 6.08
C ALA A 103 -23.68 15.86 4.62
N ILE A 104 -22.36 15.88 4.39
CA ILE A 104 -21.80 15.66 3.04
C ILE A 104 -22.09 14.23 2.61
N SER A 105 -21.89 13.28 3.54
CA SER A 105 -22.15 11.87 3.28
C SER A 105 -23.64 11.59 3.05
N LEU A 106 -23.90 10.78 2.02
CA LEU A 106 -25.20 10.19 1.73
C LEU A 106 -25.60 9.16 2.78
N ASP A 107 -24.62 8.30 3.16
CA ASP A 107 -24.77 7.24 4.16
C ASP A 107 -23.67 7.40 5.23
N ILE A 108 -24.09 7.89 6.39
CA ILE A 108 -23.21 8.14 7.55
C ILE A 108 -22.63 6.81 8.06
N SER A 109 -23.44 5.74 8.06
CA SER A 109 -23.00 4.45 8.59
C SER A 109 -21.93 3.80 7.70
N ALA A 110 -22.09 3.84 6.38
CA ALA A 110 -21.10 3.38 5.43
C ALA A 110 -19.80 4.18 5.53
N THR A 111 -19.88 5.51 5.72
CA THR A 111 -18.70 6.37 5.88
C THR A 111 -17.95 6.09 7.18
N LEU A 112 -18.65 5.82 8.29
CA LEU A 112 -18.02 5.43 9.54
C LEU A 112 -17.36 4.04 9.44
N LEU A 113 -17.98 3.10 8.74
CA LEU A 113 -17.38 1.78 8.48
C LEU A 113 -16.12 1.90 7.63
N SER A 114 -16.15 2.72 6.58
CA SER A 114 -14.99 3.01 5.73
C SER A 114 -13.86 3.68 6.51
N LEU A 115 -14.20 4.61 7.42
CA LEU A 115 -13.23 5.23 8.33
C LEU A 115 -12.60 4.19 9.27
N ALA A 116 -13.40 3.32 9.90
CA ALA A 116 -12.90 2.26 10.77
C ALA A 116 -11.96 1.31 10.01
N ARG A 117 -12.34 0.91 8.79
CA ARG A 117 -11.51 0.09 7.91
C ARG A 117 -10.18 0.78 7.57
N TYR A 118 -10.22 2.05 7.19
CA TYR A 118 -9.00 2.81 6.89
C TYR A 118 -8.09 2.95 8.12
N CYS A 119 -8.66 3.21 9.31
CA CYS A 119 -7.91 3.24 10.56
C CYS A 119 -7.24 1.89 10.86
N ALA A 120 -7.92 0.76 10.61
CA ALA A 120 -7.35 -0.57 10.78
C ALA A 120 -6.18 -0.82 9.81
N ILE A 121 -6.33 -0.45 8.52
CA ILE A 121 -5.26 -0.55 7.52
C ILE A 121 -4.04 0.28 7.93
N LEU A 122 -4.27 1.51 8.38
CA LEU A 122 -3.21 2.41 8.85
C LEU A 122 -2.52 1.86 10.10
N ALA A 123 -3.28 1.36 11.07
CA ALA A 123 -2.74 0.73 12.28
C ALA A 123 -1.91 -0.53 11.95
N ALA A 124 -2.34 -1.35 10.98
CA ALA A 124 -1.57 -2.50 10.49
C ALA A 124 -0.21 -2.06 9.91
N ALA A 125 -0.15 -0.96 9.16
CA ALA A 125 1.09 -0.38 8.67
C ALA A 125 2.02 0.05 9.82
N PHE A 126 1.48 0.71 10.86
CA PHE A 126 2.26 1.12 12.03
C PHE A 126 2.76 -0.06 12.86
N VAL A 127 1.90 -1.06 13.11
CA VAL A 127 2.29 -2.30 13.80
C VAL A 127 3.43 -2.98 13.05
N THR A 128 3.29 -3.09 11.72
CA THR A 128 4.33 -3.68 10.88
C THR A 128 5.62 -2.88 10.95
N ALA A 129 5.55 -1.55 10.84
CA ALA A 129 6.72 -0.70 10.92
C ALA A 129 7.43 -0.84 12.27
N ALA A 130 6.69 -0.91 13.38
CA ALA A 130 7.26 -1.10 14.72
C ALA A 130 7.91 -2.48 14.90
N VAL A 131 7.23 -3.54 14.46
CA VAL A 131 7.70 -4.93 14.59
C VAL A 131 8.95 -5.19 13.72
N THR A 132 8.99 -4.58 12.53
CA THR A 132 10.06 -4.77 11.53
C THR A 132 11.27 -3.86 11.71
N LEU A 133 11.36 -3.09 12.79
CA LEU A 133 12.62 -2.41 13.18
C LEU A 133 13.75 -3.42 13.35
N ASN A 134 13.45 -4.62 13.80
CA ASN A 134 14.40 -5.74 13.86
C ASN A 134 14.53 -6.40 12.48
N LYS A 135 15.76 -6.45 11.95
CA LYS A 135 16.07 -6.98 10.63
C LYS A 135 15.65 -8.43 10.41
N GLN A 136 15.82 -9.28 11.42
CA GLN A 136 15.47 -10.70 11.35
C GLN A 136 13.94 -10.88 11.21
N ARG A 137 13.13 -10.09 11.95
CA ARG A 137 11.68 -10.09 11.83
C ARG A 137 11.22 -9.53 10.48
N ALA A 138 11.90 -8.48 10.00
CA ALA A 138 11.63 -7.91 8.68
C ALA A 138 11.80 -8.95 7.56
N GLU A 139 12.85 -9.74 7.64
CA GLU A 139 13.11 -10.82 6.70
C GLU A 139 12.04 -11.92 6.75
N SER A 140 11.66 -12.35 7.95
CA SER A 140 10.60 -13.35 8.15
C SER A 140 9.25 -12.85 7.59
N ILE A 141 8.89 -11.58 7.82
CA ILE A 141 7.65 -10.99 7.29
C ILE A 141 7.70 -10.89 5.76
N LEU A 142 8.83 -10.51 5.16
CA LEU A 142 8.96 -10.47 3.70
C LEU A 142 8.73 -11.85 3.07
N PHE A 143 9.35 -12.90 3.61
CA PHE A 143 9.15 -14.28 3.12
C PHE A 143 7.70 -14.74 3.33
N LEU A 144 7.10 -14.42 4.48
CA LEU A 144 5.71 -14.76 4.75
C LEU A 144 4.76 -14.08 3.76
N LEU A 145 4.93 -12.78 3.51
CA LEU A 145 4.13 -12.03 2.53
C LEU A 145 4.25 -12.63 1.13
N THR A 146 5.49 -12.95 0.73
CA THR A 146 5.74 -13.57 -0.57
C THR A 146 5.06 -14.94 -0.69
N GLY A 147 5.14 -15.77 0.37
CA GLY A 147 4.48 -17.07 0.42
C GLY A 147 2.97 -16.99 0.39
N ILE A 148 2.37 -16.06 1.15
CA ILE A 148 0.92 -15.84 1.18
C ILE A 148 0.42 -15.30 -0.17
N ALA A 149 1.14 -14.36 -0.79
CA ALA A 149 0.78 -13.88 -2.14
C ALA A 149 0.81 -14.99 -3.17
N ALA A 150 1.82 -15.88 -3.12
CA ALA A 150 1.89 -17.05 -3.99
C ALA A 150 0.76 -18.05 -3.71
N LEU A 151 0.35 -18.23 -2.46
CA LEU A 151 -0.78 -19.08 -2.12
C LEU A 151 -2.09 -18.53 -2.71
N ILE A 152 -2.34 -17.23 -2.58
CA ILE A 152 -3.49 -16.55 -3.16
C ILE A 152 -3.46 -16.65 -4.70
N ALA A 153 -2.31 -16.42 -5.32
CA ALA A 153 -2.14 -16.59 -6.76
C ALA A 153 -2.39 -18.04 -7.21
N ALA A 154 -1.96 -19.04 -6.44
CA ALA A 154 -2.24 -20.44 -6.72
C ALA A 154 -3.74 -20.80 -6.57
N GLN A 155 -4.43 -20.22 -5.59
CA GLN A 155 -5.88 -20.36 -5.44
C GLN A 155 -6.62 -19.76 -6.66
N LEU A 156 -6.20 -18.59 -7.13
CA LEU A 156 -6.75 -17.95 -8.33
C LEU A 156 -6.56 -18.82 -9.58
N ILE A 157 -5.35 -19.35 -9.80
CA ILE A 157 -5.07 -20.29 -10.90
C ILE A 157 -5.93 -21.52 -10.81
N GLY A 158 -6.04 -22.12 -9.61
CA GLY A 158 -6.86 -23.30 -9.38
C GLY A 158 -8.35 -23.06 -9.68
N TYR A 159 -8.85 -21.87 -9.38
CA TYR A 159 -10.21 -21.44 -9.70
C TYR A 159 -10.38 -21.21 -11.22
N ASP A 160 -9.50 -20.45 -11.86
CA ASP A 160 -9.59 -20.15 -13.30
C ASP A 160 -9.43 -21.39 -14.19
N LEU A 161 -8.68 -22.41 -13.74
CA LEU A 161 -8.55 -23.70 -14.41
C LEU A 161 -9.69 -24.69 -14.07
N GLY A 162 -10.62 -24.31 -13.19
CA GLY A 162 -11.77 -25.13 -12.80
C GLY A 162 -11.45 -26.27 -11.83
N TYR A 163 -10.23 -26.36 -11.29
CA TYR A 163 -9.84 -27.37 -10.31
C TYR A 163 -10.38 -27.08 -8.90
N LEU A 164 -10.56 -25.82 -8.55
CA LEU A 164 -11.04 -25.38 -7.25
C LEU A 164 -12.35 -24.62 -7.42
N ARG A 165 -13.39 -25.07 -6.70
CA ARG A 165 -14.65 -24.33 -6.59
C ARG A 165 -14.62 -23.54 -5.28
N LEU A 166 -14.19 -22.29 -5.35
CA LEU A 166 -14.10 -21.40 -4.20
C LEU A 166 -15.23 -20.38 -4.28
N PRO A 167 -16.25 -20.46 -3.42
CA PRO A 167 -17.45 -19.61 -3.52
C PRO A 167 -17.13 -18.11 -3.43
N GLY A 168 -16.03 -17.73 -2.75
CA GLY A 168 -15.59 -16.34 -2.67
C GLY A 168 -15.15 -15.75 -4.02
N TYR A 169 -14.59 -16.55 -4.91
CA TYR A 169 -14.11 -16.07 -6.23
C TYR A 169 -15.22 -15.92 -7.28
N GLU A 170 -16.44 -16.33 -6.98
CA GLU A 170 -17.62 -16.04 -7.81
C GLU A 170 -17.92 -14.54 -7.81
N TYR A 171 -17.51 -13.83 -6.75
CA TYR A 171 -17.57 -12.36 -6.67
C TYR A 171 -16.40 -11.76 -7.43
N LEU A 172 -16.70 -10.89 -8.38
CA LEU A 172 -15.72 -10.29 -9.26
C LEU A 172 -14.69 -9.44 -8.48
N GLY A 173 -15.13 -8.75 -7.41
CA GLY A 173 -14.25 -7.98 -6.52
C GLY A 173 -13.20 -8.84 -5.82
N ALA A 174 -13.54 -10.05 -5.38
CA ALA A 174 -12.55 -10.96 -4.79
C ALA A 174 -11.51 -11.45 -5.80
N ARG A 175 -11.92 -11.64 -7.05
CA ARG A 175 -11.02 -12.03 -8.15
C ARG A 175 -10.05 -10.90 -8.49
N THR A 176 -10.51 -9.67 -8.62
CA THR A 176 -9.66 -8.51 -8.88
C THR A 176 -8.72 -8.21 -7.70
N ASP A 177 -9.16 -8.40 -6.45
CA ASP A 177 -8.33 -8.31 -5.25
C ASP A 177 -7.18 -9.35 -5.30
N ALA A 178 -7.48 -10.62 -5.62
CA ALA A 178 -6.48 -11.68 -5.77
C ALA A 178 -5.48 -11.40 -6.90
N MET A 179 -5.95 -10.85 -8.04
CA MET A 179 -5.08 -10.46 -9.16
C MET A 179 -4.10 -9.36 -8.75
N ASN A 180 -4.56 -8.35 -8.02
CA ASN A 180 -3.71 -7.28 -7.52
C ASN A 180 -2.67 -7.80 -6.51
N ILE A 181 -3.05 -8.75 -5.66
CA ILE A 181 -2.13 -9.43 -4.74
C ILE A 181 -1.09 -10.25 -5.52
N ALA A 182 -1.44 -10.88 -6.64
CA ALA A 182 -0.48 -11.58 -7.48
C ALA A 182 0.57 -10.63 -8.06
N VAL A 183 0.18 -9.40 -8.47
CA VAL A 183 1.13 -8.36 -8.92
C VAL A 183 2.08 -7.95 -7.79
N ILE A 184 1.56 -7.68 -6.59
CA ILE A 184 2.38 -7.36 -5.41
C ILE A 184 3.31 -8.53 -5.09
N GLY A 185 2.79 -9.76 -5.09
CA GLY A 185 3.54 -10.98 -4.85
C GLY A 185 4.69 -11.19 -5.84
N PHE A 186 4.47 -10.88 -7.12
CA PHE A 186 5.52 -10.93 -8.14
C PHE A 186 6.66 -9.96 -7.84
N ILE A 187 6.36 -8.70 -7.48
CA ILE A 187 7.36 -7.70 -7.11
C ILE A 187 8.14 -8.13 -5.85
N LEU A 188 7.44 -8.64 -4.82
CA LEU A 188 8.08 -9.13 -3.60
C LEU A 188 8.94 -10.37 -3.86
N SER A 189 8.51 -11.26 -4.77
CA SER A 189 9.28 -12.44 -5.17
C SER A 189 10.59 -12.05 -5.89
N CYS A 190 10.55 -11.02 -6.74
CA CYS A 190 11.76 -10.45 -7.32
C CYS A 190 12.69 -9.88 -6.25
N ALA A 191 12.14 -9.17 -5.25
CA ALA A 191 12.94 -8.60 -4.16
C ALA A 191 13.59 -9.70 -3.28
N THR A 192 12.86 -10.76 -2.95
CA THR A 192 13.41 -11.93 -2.20
C THR A 192 14.48 -12.66 -2.98
N THR A 193 14.30 -12.82 -4.28
CA THR A 193 15.30 -13.46 -5.18
C THR A 193 16.58 -12.63 -5.24
N ILE A 194 16.49 -11.32 -5.45
CA ILE A 194 17.66 -10.43 -5.47
C ILE A 194 18.40 -10.50 -4.14
N ARG A 195 17.66 -10.47 -3.02
CA ARG A 195 18.27 -10.58 -1.69
C ARG A 195 18.96 -11.91 -1.45
N ALA A 196 18.33 -13.02 -1.87
CA ALA A 196 18.93 -14.35 -1.77
C ALA A 196 20.22 -14.46 -2.60
N TYR A 197 20.23 -13.86 -3.79
CA TYR A 197 21.42 -13.80 -4.64
C TYR A 197 22.55 -13.00 -4.01
N GLU A 198 22.29 -11.86 -3.39
CA GLU A 198 23.30 -11.07 -2.65
C GLU A 198 23.91 -11.83 -1.47
N HIS A 199 23.14 -12.70 -0.82
CA HIS A 199 23.65 -13.60 0.22
C HIS A 199 24.57 -14.70 -0.34
N LEU A 200 24.37 -15.13 -1.59
CA LEU A 200 25.26 -16.09 -2.28
C LEU A 200 26.63 -15.49 -2.62
N ASP A 201 26.66 -14.21 -2.97
CA ASP A 201 27.89 -13.51 -3.39
C ASP A 201 28.87 -13.25 -2.20
N ASN A 202 28.41 -13.38 -0.94
CA ASN A 202 29.19 -13.10 0.26
C ASN A 202 29.09 -14.21 1.33
N PRO A 203 29.54 -15.44 1.01
CA PRO A 203 29.39 -16.57 1.93
C PRO A 203 30.46 -16.52 3.02
N ARG A 204 30.04 -16.31 4.26
CA ARG A 204 30.92 -16.39 5.43
C ARG A 204 31.27 -17.84 5.82
N SER A 205 30.51 -18.84 5.37
CA SER A 205 30.73 -20.25 5.61
C SER A 205 30.11 -21.13 4.52
N ARG A 206 30.58 -22.39 4.36
CA ARG A 206 30.00 -23.37 3.42
C ARG A 206 28.54 -23.68 3.72
N LYS A 207 28.15 -23.74 5.01
CA LYS A 207 26.78 -23.96 5.46
C LYS A 207 25.87 -22.78 5.09
N SER A 208 26.39 -21.54 5.20
CA SER A 208 25.69 -20.32 4.79
C SER A 208 25.43 -20.30 3.27
N ARG A 209 26.36 -20.79 2.45
CA ARG A 209 26.19 -20.89 1.00
C ARG A 209 25.11 -21.90 0.59
N MET A 210 25.03 -23.05 1.28
CA MET A 210 24.01 -24.05 1.00
C MET A 210 22.61 -23.53 1.35
N MET A 211 22.44 -22.90 2.51
CA MET A 211 21.18 -22.27 2.92
C MET A 211 20.77 -21.15 1.95
N ALA A 212 21.71 -20.31 1.52
CA ALA A 212 21.41 -19.25 0.55
C ALA A 212 20.95 -19.80 -0.81
N LYS A 213 21.50 -20.94 -1.27
CA LYS A 213 21.02 -21.62 -2.49
C LYS A 213 19.60 -22.14 -2.33
N ILE A 214 19.28 -22.76 -1.19
CA ILE A 214 17.93 -23.26 -0.90
C ILE A 214 16.92 -22.08 -0.88
N VAL A 215 17.27 -20.98 -0.21
CA VAL A 215 16.41 -19.79 -0.17
C VAL A 215 16.24 -19.18 -1.57
N ALA A 216 17.31 -19.12 -2.37
CA ALA A 216 17.24 -18.60 -3.73
C ALA A 216 16.35 -19.48 -4.63
N SER A 217 16.47 -20.81 -4.55
CA SER A 217 15.60 -21.71 -5.32
C SER A 217 14.15 -21.68 -4.82
N ALA A 218 13.94 -21.59 -3.51
CA ALA A 218 12.60 -21.48 -2.92
C ALA A 218 11.91 -20.17 -3.31
N SER A 219 12.64 -19.06 -3.47
CA SER A 219 12.06 -17.77 -3.89
C SER A 219 11.63 -17.73 -5.37
N MET A 220 12.14 -18.65 -6.20
CA MET A 220 11.70 -18.77 -7.60
C MET A 220 10.27 -19.33 -7.72
N VAL A 221 9.84 -20.20 -6.80
CA VAL A 221 8.50 -20.80 -6.85
C VAL A 221 7.40 -19.72 -6.76
N PRO A 222 7.39 -18.83 -5.74
CA PRO A 222 6.44 -17.72 -5.69
C PRO A 222 6.45 -16.84 -6.93
N LEU A 223 7.64 -16.58 -7.49
CA LEU A 223 7.80 -15.75 -8.69
C LEU A 223 7.07 -16.37 -9.89
N PHE A 224 7.29 -17.66 -10.15
CA PHE A 224 6.61 -18.35 -11.26
C PHE A 224 5.11 -18.47 -11.04
N VAL A 225 4.67 -18.76 -9.81
CA VAL A 225 3.23 -18.86 -9.49
C VAL A 225 2.53 -17.51 -9.68
N CYS A 226 3.08 -16.42 -9.17
CA CYS A 226 2.50 -15.10 -9.36
C CYS A 226 2.52 -14.66 -10.84
N LEU A 227 3.62 -14.94 -11.57
CA LEU A 227 3.70 -14.65 -12.99
C LEU A 227 2.66 -15.44 -13.79
N SER A 228 2.48 -16.74 -13.52
CA SER A 228 1.48 -17.55 -14.21
C SER A 228 0.05 -17.08 -13.93
N ALA A 229 -0.26 -16.63 -12.70
CA ALA A 229 -1.55 -16.03 -12.39
C ALA A 229 -1.82 -14.76 -13.21
N ILE A 230 -0.83 -13.88 -13.34
CA ILE A 230 -0.93 -12.65 -14.15
C ILE A 230 -1.12 -12.99 -15.64
N LEU A 231 -0.41 -13.99 -16.16
CA LEU A 231 -0.52 -14.39 -17.58
C LEU A 231 -1.86 -15.06 -17.90
N ILE A 232 -2.38 -15.89 -16.98
CA ILE A 232 -3.69 -16.58 -17.15
C ILE A 232 -4.83 -15.55 -17.13
N SER A 233 -4.72 -14.48 -16.34
CA SER A 233 -5.76 -13.44 -16.28
C SER A 233 -5.99 -12.70 -17.60
N THR A 234 -5.05 -12.81 -18.57
CA THR A 234 -5.09 -12.15 -19.90
C THR A 234 -5.24 -10.63 -19.89
N ASP A 235 -5.25 -10.00 -18.72
CA ASP A 235 -5.33 -8.56 -18.59
C ASP A 235 -3.94 -7.91 -18.75
N PRO A 236 -3.70 -7.17 -19.83
CA PRO A 236 -2.39 -6.54 -20.10
C PRO A 236 -2.02 -5.47 -19.08
N ILE A 237 -3.00 -4.90 -18.38
CA ILE A 237 -2.75 -3.85 -17.38
C ILE A 237 -2.06 -4.43 -16.14
N LEU A 238 -2.44 -5.64 -15.72
CA LEU A 238 -1.79 -6.36 -14.61
C LEU A 238 -0.32 -6.65 -14.92
N LEU A 239 -0.05 -7.14 -16.13
CA LEU A 239 1.33 -7.39 -16.59
C LEU A 239 2.14 -6.09 -16.60
N LEU A 240 1.55 -5.02 -17.10
CA LEU A 240 2.19 -3.71 -17.18
C LEU A 240 2.47 -3.15 -15.78
N ALA A 241 1.54 -3.24 -14.84
CA ALA A 241 1.75 -2.85 -13.45
C ALA A 241 2.88 -3.66 -12.80
N ALA A 242 2.93 -4.98 -13.04
CA ALA A 242 4.00 -5.86 -12.57
C ALA A 242 5.37 -5.46 -13.15
N LEU A 243 5.45 -5.17 -14.45
CA LEU A 243 6.67 -4.73 -15.14
C LEU A 243 7.17 -3.38 -14.61
N PHE A 244 6.27 -2.41 -14.39
CA PHE A 244 6.66 -1.12 -13.84
C PHE A 244 7.15 -1.25 -12.39
N GLY A 245 6.43 -1.98 -11.55
CA GLY A 245 6.83 -2.22 -10.18
C GLY A 245 8.19 -2.91 -10.06
N THR A 246 8.43 -3.95 -10.86
CA THR A 246 9.73 -4.65 -10.91
C THR A 246 10.80 -3.81 -11.60
N GLY A 247 10.44 -2.98 -12.58
CA GLY A 247 11.33 -2.02 -13.23
C GLY A 247 11.97 -1.05 -12.25
N ILE A 248 11.22 -0.56 -11.27
CA ILE A 248 11.75 0.30 -10.20
C ILE A 248 12.77 -0.46 -9.35
N LEU A 249 12.49 -1.71 -9.01
CA LEU A 249 13.40 -2.55 -8.22
C LEU A 249 14.70 -2.85 -9.00
N ILE A 250 14.58 -3.24 -10.28
CA ILE A 250 15.71 -3.50 -11.17
C ILE A 250 16.48 -2.20 -11.45
N GLY A 251 15.79 -1.08 -11.62
CA GLY A 251 16.40 0.24 -11.78
C GLY A 251 17.25 0.64 -10.58
N ALA A 252 16.75 0.43 -9.36
CA ALA A 252 17.53 0.67 -8.15
C ALA A 252 18.78 -0.23 -8.08
N LEU A 253 18.65 -1.51 -8.46
CA LEU A 253 19.78 -2.44 -8.54
C LEU A 253 20.81 -1.99 -9.59
N ALA A 254 20.37 -1.63 -10.80
CA ALA A 254 21.22 -1.21 -11.91
C ALA A 254 22.00 0.06 -11.58
N ILE A 255 21.33 1.09 -11.03
CA ILE A 255 21.98 2.34 -10.63
C ILE A 255 23.10 2.05 -9.62
N ARG A 256 22.87 1.15 -8.68
CA ARG A 256 23.84 0.79 -7.66
C ARG A 256 25.00 -0.04 -8.20
N ARG A 257 24.72 -1.06 -9.03
CA ARG A 257 25.72 -1.97 -9.56
C ARG A 257 26.66 -1.27 -10.56
N TRP A 258 26.10 -0.38 -11.36
CA TRP A 258 26.87 0.35 -12.38
C TRP A 258 27.38 1.71 -11.89
N ARG A 259 27.12 2.09 -10.62
CA ARG A 259 27.50 3.39 -10.05
C ARG A 259 27.13 4.56 -10.95
N LEU A 260 25.95 4.49 -11.55
CA LEU A 260 25.46 5.52 -12.46
C LEU A 260 25.36 6.87 -11.73
N GLY A 261 26.01 7.88 -12.27
CA GLY A 261 25.94 9.24 -11.77
C GLY A 261 24.53 9.85 -11.87
N PRO A 262 24.35 11.12 -11.47
CA PRO A 262 23.04 11.77 -11.46
C PRO A 262 22.34 11.79 -12.83
N LEU A 263 23.09 11.82 -13.93
CA LEU A 263 22.55 11.72 -15.30
C LEU A 263 21.93 10.35 -15.60
N GLY A 264 22.56 9.26 -15.14
CA GLY A 264 21.98 7.93 -15.30
C GLY A 264 20.72 7.73 -14.46
N GLN A 265 20.65 8.30 -13.26
CA GLN A 265 19.45 8.31 -12.43
C GLN A 265 18.31 9.09 -13.08
N ALA A 266 18.60 10.27 -13.65
CA ALA A 266 17.64 11.06 -14.41
C ALA A 266 17.14 10.32 -15.65
N GLY A 267 18.03 9.58 -16.35
CA GLY A 267 17.67 8.77 -17.51
C GLY A 267 16.67 7.65 -17.16
N ILE A 268 16.90 6.92 -16.06
CA ILE A 268 15.97 5.86 -15.60
C ILE A 268 14.64 6.47 -15.16
N ALA A 269 14.66 7.61 -14.44
CA ALA A 269 13.44 8.31 -14.04
C ALA A 269 12.66 8.83 -15.26
N ALA A 270 13.35 9.37 -16.27
CA ALA A 270 12.73 9.81 -17.52
C ALA A 270 12.10 8.64 -18.28
N LEU A 271 12.80 7.50 -18.37
CA LEU A 271 12.30 6.30 -19.03
C LEU A 271 11.06 5.73 -18.31
N ALA A 272 11.06 5.73 -16.98
CA ALA A 272 9.88 5.38 -16.19
C ALA A 272 8.73 6.36 -16.41
N ALA A 273 8.99 7.66 -16.47
CA ALA A 273 7.98 8.68 -16.74
C ALA A 273 7.40 8.52 -18.16
N VAL A 274 8.23 8.35 -19.19
CA VAL A 274 7.79 8.12 -20.57
C VAL A 274 6.93 6.86 -20.66
N ALA A 275 7.30 5.80 -19.97
CA ALA A 275 6.53 4.57 -19.96
C ALA A 275 5.17 4.75 -19.26
N VAL A 276 5.09 5.49 -18.15
CA VAL A 276 3.82 5.86 -17.49
C VAL A 276 2.96 6.74 -18.39
N PHE A 277 3.55 7.78 -19.01
CA PHE A 277 2.82 8.63 -19.96
C PHE A 277 2.37 7.86 -21.20
N GLY A 278 3.22 6.98 -21.75
CA GLY A 278 2.87 6.11 -22.86
C GLY A 278 1.69 5.18 -22.53
N PHE A 279 1.65 4.65 -21.30
CA PHE A 279 0.53 3.86 -20.83
C PHE A 279 -0.77 4.68 -20.81
N PHE A 280 -0.78 5.86 -20.20
CA PHE A 280 -1.97 6.73 -20.18
C PHE A 280 -2.40 7.21 -21.57
N ALA A 281 -1.50 7.24 -22.54
CA ALA A 281 -1.81 7.54 -23.93
C ALA A 281 -2.40 6.34 -24.72
N ILE A 282 -2.00 5.11 -24.38
CA ILE A 282 -2.41 3.88 -25.09
C ILE A 282 -3.75 3.34 -24.55
N VAL A 283 -4.03 3.49 -23.25
CA VAL A 283 -5.27 3.00 -22.63
C VAL A 283 -6.54 3.54 -23.28
N PRO A 284 -6.70 4.85 -23.58
CA PRO A 284 -7.89 5.34 -24.27
C PRO A 284 -7.98 4.89 -25.75
N ALA A 285 -6.86 4.73 -26.43
CA ALA A 285 -6.85 4.34 -27.86
C ALA A 285 -7.33 2.90 -28.11
N ARG A 286 -7.30 2.03 -27.09
CA ARG A 286 -7.72 0.63 -27.22
C ARG A 286 -9.23 0.44 -27.09
N LYS A 287 -9.97 1.44 -26.58
CA LYS A 287 -11.44 1.41 -26.48
C LYS A 287 -12.14 1.39 -27.84
N ASP A 288 -11.46 1.81 -28.90
CA ASP A 288 -12.04 1.89 -30.26
C ASP A 288 -11.88 0.60 -31.08
N ALA A 289 -11.08 -0.38 -30.63
CA ALA A 289 -10.76 -1.58 -31.41
C ALA A 289 -11.74 -2.75 -31.22
N ASP A 290 -12.53 -2.79 -30.14
CA ASP A 290 -13.48 -3.87 -29.83
C ASP A 290 -14.93 -3.40 -29.92
N SER A 291 -15.31 -2.84 -31.08
CA SER A 291 -16.65 -2.27 -31.31
C SER A 291 -17.81 -3.28 -31.29
N THR A 292 -17.57 -4.59 -31.28
CA THR A 292 -18.60 -5.62 -31.22
C THR A 292 -18.95 -6.09 -29.79
N LEU A 293 -18.03 -5.96 -28.84
CA LEU A 293 -18.29 -6.12 -27.39
C LEU A 293 -18.69 -4.77 -26.76
N ALA A 294 -18.50 -3.67 -27.46
CA ALA A 294 -18.66 -2.29 -27.01
C ALA A 294 -20.14 -1.90 -26.73
N LEU A 295 -21.11 -2.58 -27.30
CA LEU A 295 -22.53 -2.22 -27.08
C LEU A 295 -22.99 -2.48 -25.65
N SER A 296 -22.49 -3.54 -25.01
CA SER A 296 -22.78 -3.83 -23.58
C SER A 296 -21.90 -2.96 -22.65
N THR A 297 -20.64 -2.72 -23.05
CA THR A 297 -19.66 -1.94 -22.27
C THR A 297 -19.94 -0.43 -22.35
N GLN A 298 -20.52 0.05 -23.45
CA GLN A 298 -20.77 1.49 -23.65
C GLN A 298 -21.86 2.03 -22.72
N ASN A 299 -22.89 1.22 -22.41
CA ASN A 299 -23.90 1.60 -21.42
C ASN A 299 -23.35 1.59 -20.00
N GLN A 300 -22.40 0.70 -19.68
CA GLN A 300 -21.73 0.61 -18.38
C GLN A 300 -20.83 1.82 -18.12
N ILE A 301 -20.04 2.24 -19.11
CA ILE A 301 -19.19 3.43 -19.02
C ILE A 301 -20.07 4.67 -18.86
N SER A 302 -21.22 4.75 -19.53
CA SER A 302 -22.12 5.91 -19.45
C SER A 302 -22.71 6.13 -18.05
N SER A 303 -22.99 5.08 -17.26
CA SER A 303 -23.51 5.22 -15.89
C SER A 303 -22.46 5.76 -14.94
N ILE A 304 -21.24 5.22 -14.99
CA ILE A 304 -20.12 5.72 -14.17
C ILE A 304 -19.72 7.15 -14.56
N GLU A 305 -19.74 7.47 -15.86
CA GLU A 305 -19.48 8.84 -16.34
C GLU A 305 -20.55 9.81 -15.87
N ARG A 306 -21.83 9.42 -15.88
CA ARG A 306 -22.92 10.21 -15.32
C ARG A 306 -22.74 10.42 -13.81
N MET A 307 -22.42 9.37 -13.05
CA MET A 307 -22.12 9.48 -11.62
C MET A 307 -20.95 10.45 -11.37
N LEU A 308 -19.89 10.35 -12.18
CA LEU A 308 -18.74 11.24 -12.08
C LEU A 308 -19.08 12.69 -12.43
N SER A 309 -19.97 12.94 -13.44
CA SER A 309 -20.38 14.29 -13.80
C SER A 309 -21.21 14.96 -12.71
N ASP A 310 -22.06 14.19 -12.03
CA ASP A 310 -22.95 14.66 -10.97
C ASP A 310 -22.26 14.72 -9.60
N ALA A 311 -21.11 14.02 -9.45
CA ALA A 311 -20.36 14.01 -8.20
C ALA A 311 -19.87 15.41 -7.84
N LYS A 312 -20.26 15.87 -6.64
CA LYS A 312 -19.76 17.13 -6.08
C LYS A 312 -18.25 17.04 -5.82
N TRP A 313 -17.59 18.19 -5.77
CA TRP A 313 -16.15 18.27 -5.47
C TRP A 313 -15.77 17.65 -4.11
N ALA A 314 -16.70 17.67 -3.13
CA ALA A 314 -16.51 17.08 -1.79
C ALA A 314 -16.82 15.58 -1.74
N GLY A 315 -17.32 15.00 -2.83
CA GLY A 315 -17.77 13.60 -2.89
C GLY A 315 -19.17 13.41 -2.29
N SER A 316 -19.61 12.16 -2.26
CA SER A 316 -20.89 11.71 -1.73
C SER A 316 -20.81 11.02 -0.37
N GLY A 317 -19.60 10.83 0.16
CA GLY A 317 -19.30 10.09 1.38
C GLY A 317 -18.59 8.76 1.08
N ALA A 318 -17.58 8.43 1.87
CA ALA A 318 -16.85 7.16 1.71
C ALA A 318 -17.79 5.96 1.93
N GLY A 319 -17.72 4.96 1.05
CA GLY A 319 -18.60 3.77 1.08
C GLY A 319 -20.01 3.99 0.53
N SER A 320 -20.31 5.16 -0.03
CA SER A 320 -21.65 5.46 -0.57
C SER A 320 -21.84 5.02 -2.04
N PHE A 321 -20.81 4.53 -2.70
CA PHE A 321 -20.85 4.13 -4.11
C PHE A 321 -21.94 3.09 -4.39
N GLU A 322 -22.00 2.03 -3.57
CA GLU A 322 -22.99 0.95 -3.74
C GLU A 322 -24.42 1.46 -3.57
N ALA A 323 -24.65 2.44 -2.70
CA ALA A 323 -25.97 3.04 -2.51
C ALA A 323 -26.40 3.95 -3.68
N LEU A 324 -25.43 4.54 -4.38
CA LEU A 324 -25.67 5.40 -5.55
C LEU A 324 -25.84 4.60 -6.84
N LEU A 325 -25.16 3.48 -6.99
CA LEU A 325 -25.13 2.68 -8.22
C LEU A 325 -26.52 2.34 -8.77
N PRO A 326 -27.51 1.91 -7.97
CA PRO A 326 -28.86 1.58 -8.48
C PRO A 326 -29.60 2.78 -9.10
N ILE A 327 -29.27 4.01 -8.70
CA ILE A 327 -29.93 5.23 -9.20
C ILE A 327 -29.53 5.54 -10.65
N TYR A 328 -28.28 5.18 -11.02
CA TYR A 328 -27.72 5.47 -12.34
C TYR A 328 -27.75 4.29 -13.30
N ARG A 329 -28.12 3.10 -12.81
CA ARG A 329 -28.16 1.86 -13.59
C ARG A 329 -29.39 1.85 -14.47
N ASP A 330 -29.21 1.73 -15.80
CA ASP A 330 -30.30 1.72 -16.77
C ASP A 330 -30.97 0.33 -16.89
N THR A 331 -30.22 -0.75 -16.66
CA THR A 331 -30.72 -2.13 -16.73
C THR A 331 -30.22 -2.95 -15.56
N ALA A 332 -31.07 -3.85 -15.03
CA ALA A 332 -30.75 -4.67 -13.85
C ALA A 332 -29.61 -5.69 -14.09
N ASP A 333 -29.33 -6.04 -15.36
CA ASP A 333 -28.41 -7.10 -15.72
C ASP A 333 -26.94 -6.63 -15.97
N SER A 334 -26.69 -5.32 -15.96
CA SER A 334 -25.34 -4.81 -16.19
C SER A 334 -24.54 -4.83 -14.88
N LEU A 335 -23.60 -5.76 -14.75
CA LEU A 335 -22.59 -5.76 -13.69
C LEU A 335 -21.55 -4.68 -14.00
N GLU A 336 -21.78 -3.48 -13.50
CA GLU A 336 -20.82 -2.37 -13.64
C GLU A 336 -19.74 -2.47 -12.59
N ILE A 337 -18.47 -2.60 -13.03
CA ILE A 337 -17.32 -2.61 -12.15
C ILE A 337 -16.62 -1.26 -12.33
N PRO A 338 -16.70 -0.40 -11.31
CA PRO A 338 -15.97 0.86 -11.34
C PRO A 338 -14.46 0.60 -11.22
N THR A 339 -13.65 1.53 -11.67
CA THR A 339 -12.25 1.55 -11.23
C THR A 339 -12.16 2.11 -9.81
N ALA A 340 -11.16 1.70 -9.05
CA ALA A 340 -10.93 2.24 -7.71
C ALA A 340 -10.77 3.77 -7.72
N ALA A 341 -10.18 4.33 -8.78
CA ALA A 341 -10.08 5.78 -8.97
C ALA A 341 -11.45 6.45 -9.13
N ALA A 342 -12.36 5.82 -9.90
CA ALA A 342 -13.73 6.34 -10.06
C ALA A 342 -14.48 6.30 -8.73
N THR A 343 -14.41 5.19 -8.00
CA THR A 343 -15.03 5.05 -6.68
C THR A 343 -14.52 6.12 -5.72
N VAL A 344 -13.20 6.30 -5.60
CA VAL A 344 -12.61 7.34 -4.74
C VAL A 344 -13.01 8.74 -5.19
N ALA A 345 -13.09 9.01 -6.49
CA ALA A 345 -13.51 10.32 -7.02
C ALA A 345 -14.98 10.63 -6.71
N ILE A 346 -15.87 9.63 -6.77
CA ILE A 346 -17.29 9.79 -6.45
C ILE A 346 -17.50 9.93 -4.93
N GLU A 347 -16.83 9.12 -4.14
CA GLU A 347 -17.01 9.06 -2.68
C GLU A 347 -16.31 10.19 -1.93
N MET A 348 -15.05 10.45 -2.27
CA MET A 348 -14.19 11.40 -1.55
C MET A 348 -14.01 12.73 -2.31
N GLY A 349 -14.35 12.74 -3.59
CA GLY A 349 -14.19 13.88 -4.48
C GLY A 349 -12.92 13.83 -5.32
N ARG A 350 -12.98 14.48 -6.50
CA ARG A 350 -11.83 14.53 -7.44
C ARG A 350 -10.57 15.17 -6.84
N PRO A 351 -10.65 16.29 -6.08
CA PRO A 351 -9.45 16.88 -5.45
C PRO A 351 -8.78 15.91 -4.49
N PHE A 352 -9.54 15.09 -3.78
CA PHE A 352 -9.03 14.10 -2.87
C PHE A 352 -8.27 12.98 -3.62
N LEU A 353 -8.83 12.46 -4.72
CA LEU A 353 -8.16 11.46 -5.56
C LEU A 353 -6.77 11.95 -6.00
N TRP A 354 -6.68 13.18 -6.54
CA TRP A 354 -5.39 13.71 -6.98
C TRP A 354 -4.41 13.95 -5.85
N THR A 355 -4.90 14.38 -4.68
CA THR A 355 -4.08 14.50 -3.47
C THR A 355 -3.52 13.14 -3.05
N TYR A 356 -4.35 12.09 -3.08
CA TYR A 356 -3.94 10.72 -2.78
C TYR A 356 -2.86 10.22 -3.75
N VAL A 357 -3.05 10.40 -5.06
CA VAL A 357 -2.07 10.05 -6.09
C VAL A 357 -0.75 10.78 -5.86
N PHE A 358 -0.81 12.09 -5.57
CA PHE A 358 0.38 12.89 -5.32
C PHE A 358 1.14 12.45 -4.07
N VAL A 359 0.44 12.17 -2.97
CA VAL A 359 1.04 11.64 -1.73
C VAL A 359 1.67 10.27 -1.98
N ALA A 360 1.03 9.38 -2.73
CA ALA A 360 1.57 8.08 -3.08
C ALA A 360 2.84 8.20 -3.94
N LEU A 361 2.87 9.11 -4.92
CA LEU A 361 4.06 9.40 -5.74
C LEU A 361 5.22 9.96 -4.91
N ILE A 362 4.94 10.87 -3.97
CA ILE A 362 5.96 11.36 -3.02
C ILE A 362 6.47 10.21 -2.15
N GLY A 363 5.58 9.35 -1.65
CA GLY A 363 5.93 8.16 -0.88
C GLY A 363 6.85 7.22 -1.66
N ALA A 364 6.49 6.87 -2.89
CA ALA A 364 7.30 6.03 -3.77
C ALA A 364 8.67 6.66 -4.06
N SER A 365 8.70 7.96 -4.40
CA SER A 365 9.96 8.68 -4.70
C SER A 365 10.88 8.76 -3.47
N THR A 366 10.32 8.97 -2.28
CA THR A 366 11.11 8.99 -1.03
C THR A 366 11.67 7.61 -0.70
N LEU A 367 10.90 6.54 -0.87
CA LEU A 367 11.38 5.17 -0.69
C LEU A 367 12.46 4.81 -1.71
N PHE A 368 12.28 5.19 -2.97
CA PHE A 368 13.27 4.96 -4.03
C PHE A 368 14.58 5.71 -3.74
N ARG A 369 14.51 7.01 -3.41
CA ARG A 369 15.72 7.78 -3.02
C ARG A 369 16.44 7.16 -1.83
N ARG A 370 15.69 6.71 -0.82
CA ARG A 370 16.28 6.02 0.34
C ARG A 370 16.89 4.68 -0.03
N ALA A 371 16.30 3.93 -0.98
CA ALA A 371 16.88 2.70 -1.49
C ALA A 371 18.24 2.95 -2.16
N LEU A 372 18.40 4.03 -2.91
CA LEU A 372 19.69 4.40 -3.55
C LEU A 372 20.77 4.78 -2.53
N LEU A 373 20.40 5.46 -1.44
CA LEU A 373 21.32 5.90 -0.39
C LEU A 373 21.72 4.77 0.57
N ARG A 374 20.99 3.66 0.58
CA ARG A 374 21.18 2.58 1.54
C ARG A 374 22.14 1.51 1.02
N GLY A 375 22.88 0.86 1.95
CA GLY A 375 23.75 -0.28 1.67
C GLY A 375 23.00 -1.55 1.25
N ARG A 376 23.11 -2.63 2.04
CA ARG A 376 22.60 -3.98 1.73
C ARG A 376 21.08 -4.15 1.73
N ASP A 377 20.34 -3.28 2.42
CA ASP A 377 18.89 -3.49 2.67
C ASP A 377 18.01 -2.65 1.73
N TYR A 378 18.52 -2.23 0.56
CA TYR A 378 17.78 -1.42 -0.42
C TYR A 378 16.57 -2.16 -1.01
N ALA A 379 16.61 -3.50 -1.05
CA ALA A 379 15.56 -4.33 -1.65
C ALA A 379 14.18 -4.10 -1.01
N TYR A 380 14.10 -3.86 0.29
CA TYR A 380 12.83 -3.58 0.96
C TYR A 380 12.21 -2.25 0.51
N SER A 381 13.02 -1.20 0.50
CA SER A 381 12.55 0.15 0.14
C SER A 381 12.23 0.26 -1.34
N SER A 382 13.03 -0.40 -2.21
CA SER A 382 12.76 -0.43 -3.66
C SER A 382 11.53 -1.27 -4.01
N ALA A 383 11.32 -2.42 -3.34
CA ALA A 383 10.11 -3.23 -3.49
C ALA A 383 8.86 -2.46 -3.05
N GLY A 384 8.93 -1.76 -1.90
CA GLY A 384 7.82 -0.90 -1.46
C GLY A 384 7.51 0.22 -2.44
N ALA A 385 8.52 0.89 -2.99
CA ALA A 385 8.33 1.88 -4.04
C ALA A 385 7.69 1.27 -5.30
N GLY A 386 8.16 0.10 -5.72
CA GLY A 386 7.60 -0.65 -6.85
C GLY A 386 6.15 -1.05 -6.65
N CYS A 387 5.80 -1.55 -5.46
CA CYS A 387 4.41 -1.89 -5.11
C CYS A 387 3.49 -0.66 -5.15
N ILE A 388 3.93 0.49 -4.61
CA ILE A 388 3.12 1.73 -4.64
C ILE A 388 2.86 2.16 -6.09
N ILE A 389 3.85 2.13 -6.97
CA ILE A 389 3.67 2.52 -8.39
C ILE A 389 2.77 1.51 -9.12
N ALA A 390 2.96 0.19 -8.90
CA ALA A 390 2.08 -0.82 -9.48
C ALA A 390 0.62 -0.59 -9.06
N LEU A 391 0.39 -0.30 -7.78
CA LEU A 391 -0.95 -0.03 -7.27
C LEU A 391 -1.55 1.28 -7.79
N LEU A 392 -0.74 2.31 -8.03
CA LEU A 392 -1.21 3.53 -8.70
C LEU A 392 -1.70 3.25 -10.12
N ILE A 393 -1.04 2.33 -10.85
CA ILE A 393 -1.51 1.90 -12.17
C ILE A 393 -2.83 1.13 -12.04
N LEU A 394 -2.89 0.19 -11.09
CA LEU A 394 -4.07 -0.64 -10.85
C LEU A 394 -5.26 0.17 -10.32
N LEU A 395 -5.03 1.25 -9.59
CA LEU A 395 -6.07 2.18 -9.11
C LEU A 395 -6.96 2.70 -10.24
N PHE A 396 -6.36 2.95 -11.43
CA PHE A 396 -7.09 3.41 -12.61
C PHE A 396 -7.56 2.27 -13.52
N ALA A 397 -7.22 1.03 -13.19
CA ALA A 397 -7.53 -0.14 -14.01
C ALA A 397 -8.72 -0.96 -13.48
N ASN A 398 -8.76 -1.20 -12.17
CA ASN A 398 -9.76 -2.05 -11.54
C ASN A 398 -10.13 -1.56 -10.12
N ASP A 399 -11.12 -2.21 -9.51
CA ASP A 399 -11.62 -1.93 -8.17
C ASP A 399 -10.85 -2.66 -7.05
N GLY A 400 -10.17 -3.77 -7.38
CA GLY A 400 -9.53 -4.66 -6.40
C GLY A 400 -8.46 -4.00 -5.52
N VAL A 401 -7.97 -2.79 -5.89
CA VAL A 401 -7.05 -2.03 -5.01
C VAL A 401 -7.72 -1.61 -3.70
N LEU A 402 -9.05 -1.38 -3.74
CA LEU A 402 -9.86 -1.08 -2.56
C LEU A 402 -10.27 -2.34 -1.79
N GLY A 403 -10.00 -3.54 -2.31
CA GLY A 403 -10.23 -4.82 -1.65
C GLY A 403 -9.57 -4.85 -0.26
N LEU A 404 -10.22 -5.52 0.70
CA LEU A 404 -9.73 -5.56 2.08
C LEU A 404 -8.36 -6.24 2.17
N THR A 405 -8.20 -7.34 1.43
CA THR A 405 -6.99 -8.17 1.47
C THR A 405 -5.81 -7.47 0.80
N ALA A 406 -6.01 -6.87 -0.40
CA ALA A 406 -4.98 -6.10 -1.07
C ALA A 406 -4.55 -4.89 -0.24
N SER A 407 -5.49 -4.13 0.31
CA SER A 407 -5.19 -2.95 1.12
C SER A 407 -4.44 -3.29 2.42
N LEU A 408 -4.77 -4.40 3.10
CA LEU A 408 -4.01 -4.90 4.25
C LEU A 408 -2.60 -5.34 3.83
N MET A 409 -2.48 -6.10 2.75
CA MET A 409 -1.17 -6.55 2.26
C MET A 409 -0.27 -5.36 1.91
N VAL A 410 -0.81 -4.36 1.23
CA VAL A 410 -0.11 -3.10 0.90
C VAL A 410 0.33 -2.36 2.15
N SER A 411 -0.54 -2.27 3.15
CA SER A 411 -0.22 -1.60 4.42
C SER A 411 0.98 -2.26 5.11
N VAL A 412 1.02 -3.60 5.12
CA VAL A 412 2.14 -4.37 5.67
C VAL A 412 3.41 -4.15 4.85
N VAL A 413 3.33 -4.18 3.51
CA VAL A 413 4.48 -3.89 2.62
C VAL A 413 5.01 -2.47 2.83
N CYS A 414 4.13 -1.48 2.91
CA CYS A 414 4.50 -0.09 3.18
C CYS A 414 5.16 0.05 4.55
N GLY A 415 4.57 -0.52 5.61
CA GLY A 415 5.13 -0.52 6.96
C GLY A 415 6.55 -1.12 6.99
N LEU A 416 6.74 -2.27 6.35
CA LEU A 416 8.03 -2.94 6.20
C LEU A 416 9.04 -2.06 5.45
N ALA A 417 8.66 -1.49 4.31
CA ALA A 417 9.52 -0.66 3.48
C ALA A 417 9.94 0.62 4.20
N PHE A 418 9.03 1.28 4.91
CA PHE A 418 9.32 2.47 5.70
C PHE A 418 10.24 2.16 6.88
N ALA A 419 9.98 1.10 7.65
CA ALA A 419 10.83 0.69 8.77
C ALA A 419 12.26 0.42 8.33
N GLN A 420 12.38 -0.28 7.21
CA GLN A 420 13.66 -0.67 6.67
C GLN A 420 14.30 0.43 5.79
N SER A 421 13.69 1.59 5.59
CA SER A 421 14.23 2.71 4.81
C SER A 421 15.30 3.53 5.54
N LYS A 422 15.39 3.52 6.89
CA LYS A 422 16.41 4.21 7.68
C LYS A 422 17.42 3.19 8.24
N SER A 423 18.72 3.45 8.06
CA SER A 423 19.80 2.60 8.60
C SER A 423 20.03 2.87 10.09
N ALA A 424 20.34 1.80 10.85
CA ALA A 424 20.73 1.93 12.24
C ALA A 424 22.00 2.78 12.43
N SER A 425 22.95 2.71 11.48
CA SER A 425 24.22 3.46 11.54
C SER A 425 24.02 4.99 11.47
N ASN A 426 23.04 5.47 10.69
CA ASN A 426 22.75 6.92 10.63
C ASN A 426 22.04 7.41 11.89
N ILE A 427 21.34 6.53 12.60
CA ILE A 427 20.71 6.86 13.89
C ILE A 427 21.76 6.97 14.98
N ASP A 428 22.77 6.09 14.96
CA ASP A 428 23.87 6.11 15.93
C ASP A 428 24.84 7.27 15.69
N LEU A 429 25.04 7.70 14.44
CA LEU A 429 25.80 8.90 14.09
C LEU A 429 25.12 10.20 14.52
N ASP A 430 23.79 10.30 14.36
CA ASP A 430 23.02 11.44 14.86
C ASP A 430 23.04 11.51 16.40
N LEU A 431 23.00 10.35 17.08
CA LEU A 431 23.11 10.29 18.54
C LEU A 431 24.53 10.67 19.02
N SER A 432 25.58 10.27 18.31
CA SER A 432 26.94 10.67 18.65
C SER A 432 27.19 12.17 18.35
N GLY A 433 26.60 12.70 17.29
CA GLY A 433 26.67 14.12 16.96
C GLY A 433 26.02 15.03 18.01
N GLU A 434 24.87 14.63 18.56
CA GLU A 434 24.21 15.36 19.64
C GLU A 434 24.95 15.26 20.98
N LEU A 435 25.62 14.13 21.26
CA LEU A 435 26.44 13.96 22.48
C LEU A 435 27.74 14.77 22.44
N TYR A 436 28.32 14.99 21.23
CA TYR A 436 29.53 15.81 21.07
C TYR A 436 29.25 17.33 20.97
N SER A 437 27.99 17.74 20.85
CA SER A 437 27.60 19.17 20.84
C SER A 437 27.35 19.75 22.22
N VAL A 438 27.55 18.99 23.31
CA VAL A 438 27.62 19.56 24.65
C VAL A 438 28.91 20.39 24.75
N PRO A 439 28.84 21.73 24.93
CA PRO A 439 30.05 22.55 25.02
C PRO A 439 30.85 22.10 26.22
N ASN A 440 32.09 21.72 25.97
CA ASN A 440 33.08 21.34 26.99
C ASN A 440 33.32 22.53 27.89
N ARG A 441 32.43 22.76 28.87
CA ARG A 441 32.65 23.67 30.00
C ARG A 441 33.46 22.89 30.99
N THR A 442 34.62 23.42 31.30
CA THR A 442 35.56 23.04 32.32
C THR A 442 36.81 22.24 31.84
N ASN A 443 37.78 22.97 31.32
CA ASN A 443 39.18 22.61 31.50
C ASN A 443 40.01 23.88 31.69
N ASP A 444 39.61 24.72 32.64
CA ASP A 444 40.50 25.67 33.33
C ASP A 444 40.84 25.08 34.70
N ALA A 445 41.57 23.99 34.70
CA ALA A 445 42.30 23.53 35.88
C ALA A 445 43.75 24.08 35.75
N PRO A 446 44.25 24.87 36.69
CA PRO A 446 45.62 25.42 36.63
C PRO A 446 46.61 24.27 36.75
N ARG A 447 47.58 24.20 35.80
CA ARG A 447 48.70 23.25 35.84
C ARG A 447 49.54 23.51 37.11
N PRO A 448 49.87 22.49 37.92
CA PRO A 448 50.80 22.65 39.01
C PRO A 448 52.19 22.97 38.43
N ARG A 449 52.80 24.06 38.90
CA ARG A 449 54.21 24.39 38.66
C ARG A 449 55.07 23.31 39.30
N LEU A 450 55.79 22.58 38.47
CA LEU A 450 56.92 21.80 38.94
C LEU A 450 58.00 22.78 39.41
N LEU A 451 58.31 22.77 40.69
CA LEU A 451 59.48 23.40 41.29
C LEU A 451 60.70 22.63 40.82
N ASP A 452 61.64 23.33 40.12
CA ASP A 452 62.97 22.93 39.88
C ASP A 452 63.72 22.92 41.24
N GLU A 453 64.17 21.75 41.67
CA GLU A 453 65.18 21.63 42.69
C GLU A 453 66.53 21.29 42.02
N SER A 454 67.47 22.17 42.24
CA SER A 454 68.89 22.14 41.99
C SER A 454 69.67 20.92 42.47
#